data_88f63af8f9d15402357f414444ffd0b9
#
_entry.id   88f63af8f9d15402357f414444ffd0b9
#
_cell.length_a   1.000
_cell.length_b   1.000
_cell.length_c   1.000
_cell.angle_alpha   90.00
_cell.angle_beta   90.00
_cell.angle_gamma   90.00
#
_symmetry.space_group_name_H-M   'P 1'
#
loop_
_entity.id
_entity.type
_entity.pdbx_description
1 polymer ?
#
loop_
_entity_poly.entity_id
_entity_poly.type
_entity_poly.pdbx_seq_one_letter_code
_entity_poly.pdbx_strand_id
1 'polypeptide(L)'
;DKMIEAIFAAHEVNQKVIAFIDQIVAECGKPKHDYVSFAVPEELFEAIQKIVTPEEMEVAVFTDDKQTREENIRKITEKLEEAFADNEEWLAKLGEAVYQYQKKVVRKMILKDHKRPDGREIEQIRPLAAEVDLIPRVHGSAMFTRGQTQICTITTLAPLSEAQKVDGLDEAETSKRYMHHYNF
;
A
#
# COMPACT_ATOMS: atom_id res chain seq x y z
N ASP A 1 24.38 9.95 3.71
CA ASP A 1 24.90 9.77 5.07
C ASP A 1 24.24 10.75 6.06
N LYS A 2 24.24 12.07 5.84
CA LYS A 2 23.61 13.05 6.74
C LYS A 2 22.11 12.79 7.01
N MET A 3 21.37 12.29 6.05
CA MET A 3 19.96 11.90 6.27
C MET A 3 19.83 10.71 7.20
N ILE A 4 20.74 9.76 7.14
CA ILE A 4 20.78 8.61 8.05
C ILE A 4 21.12 9.08 9.46
N GLU A 5 22.11 9.96 9.62
CA GLU A 5 22.46 10.57 10.91
C GLU A 5 21.27 11.32 11.52
N ALA A 6 20.52 12.07 10.72
CA ALA A 6 19.32 12.77 11.16
C ALA A 6 18.22 11.80 11.63
N ILE A 7 18.02 10.68 10.93
CA ILE A 7 17.06 9.64 11.32
C ILE A 7 17.46 9.03 12.66
N PHE A 8 18.73 8.68 12.86
CA PHE A 8 19.19 8.15 14.13
C PHE A 8 19.10 9.17 15.27
N ALA A 9 19.43 10.43 15.02
CA ALA A 9 19.26 11.49 16.03
C ALA A 9 17.78 11.65 16.44
N ALA A 10 16.85 11.60 15.49
CA ALA A 10 15.43 11.62 15.79
C ALA A 10 14.99 10.36 16.58
N HIS A 11 15.53 9.20 16.25
CA HIS A 11 15.27 7.96 16.98
C HIS A 11 15.72 8.05 18.45
N GLU A 12 16.91 8.59 18.72
CA GLU A 12 17.40 8.80 20.10
C GLU A 12 16.51 9.72 20.92
N VAL A 13 15.96 10.76 20.30
CA VAL A 13 15.00 11.65 20.96
C VAL A 13 13.70 10.89 21.26
N ASN A 14 13.19 10.11 20.29
CA ASN A 14 11.99 9.28 20.46
C ASN A 14 12.16 8.26 21.60
N GLN A 15 13.36 7.66 21.77
CA GLN A 15 13.60 6.73 22.88
C GLN A 15 13.44 7.42 24.25
N LYS A 16 13.83 8.67 24.38
CA LYS A 16 13.63 9.44 25.64
C LYS A 16 12.14 9.69 25.90
N VAL A 17 11.36 9.99 24.85
CA VAL A 17 9.90 10.16 24.96
C VAL A 17 9.23 8.84 25.33
N ILE A 18 9.63 7.74 24.71
CA ILE A 18 9.11 6.40 25.02
C ILE A 18 9.39 6.03 26.49
N ALA A 19 10.62 6.23 26.96
CA ALA A 19 10.98 5.95 28.34
C ALA A 19 10.14 6.78 29.34
N PHE A 20 9.83 8.02 29.00
CA PHE A 20 8.93 8.85 29.82
C PHE A 20 7.49 8.32 29.81
N ILE A 21 6.98 7.89 28.64
CA ILE A 21 5.66 7.28 28.54
C ILE A 21 5.60 5.98 29.34
N ASP A 22 6.64 5.15 29.30
CA ASP A 22 6.72 3.90 30.06
C ASP A 22 6.66 4.15 31.57
N GLN A 23 7.26 5.24 32.07
CA GLN A 23 7.15 5.65 33.47
C GLN A 23 5.67 5.99 33.82
N ILE A 24 5.00 6.78 32.98
CA ILE A 24 3.57 7.10 33.18
C ILE A 24 2.73 5.82 33.17
N VAL A 25 2.99 4.89 32.25
CA VAL A 25 2.28 3.62 32.18
C VAL A 25 2.52 2.76 33.42
N ALA A 26 3.74 2.76 33.97
CA ALA A 26 4.04 2.04 35.20
C ALA A 26 3.32 2.62 36.42
N GLU A 27 3.10 3.93 36.49
CA GLU A 27 2.47 4.61 37.62
C GLU A 27 0.94 4.58 37.57
N CYS A 28 0.35 4.80 36.38
CA CYS A 28 -1.11 4.98 36.26
C CYS A 28 -1.72 4.23 35.05
N GLY A 29 -0.97 3.37 34.40
CA GLY A 29 -1.47 2.57 33.28
C GLY A 29 -2.55 1.59 33.72
N LYS A 30 -3.47 1.31 32.79
CA LYS A 30 -4.51 0.27 33.00
C LYS A 30 -4.13 -0.99 32.20
N PRO A 31 -4.55 -2.18 32.65
CA PRO A 31 -4.39 -3.40 31.86
C PRO A 31 -4.99 -3.22 30.46
N LYS A 32 -4.28 -3.69 29.44
CA LYS A 32 -4.81 -3.69 28.08
C LYS A 32 -5.92 -4.72 27.97
N HIS A 33 -6.91 -4.41 27.14
CA HIS A 33 -7.95 -5.37 26.80
C HIS A 33 -7.39 -6.51 25.95
N ASP A 34 -7.90 -7.71 26.18
CA ASP A 34 -7.63 -8.84 25.33
C ASP A 34 -8.26 -8.62 23.94
N TYR A 35 -7.62 -9.13 22.92
CA TYR A 35 -8.13 -9.10 21.55
C TYR A 35 -7.90 -10.45 20.88
N VAL A 36 -8.78 -10.78 19.94
CA VAL A 36 -8.61 -11.95 19.07
C VAL A 36 -7.78 -11.55 17.88
N SER A 37 -6.60 -12.16 17.71
CA SER A 37 -5.75 -11.92 16.56
C SER A 37 -6.38 -12.48 15.28
N PHE A 38 -6.43 -11.67 14.21
CA PHE A 38 -6.81 -12.09 12.87
C PHE A 38 -5.62 -12.57 12.04
N ALA A 39 -4.48 -12.82 12.69
CA ALA A 39 -3.30 -13.35 12.00
C ALA A 39 -3.61 -14.70 11.34
N VAL A 40 -2.97 -14.91 10.19
CA VAL A 40 -3.08 -16.18 9.45
C VAL A 40 -2.40 -17.29 10.26
N PRO A 41 -3.11 -18.39 10.57
CA PRO A 41 -2.51 -19.56 11.20
C PRO A 41 -1.42 -20.17 10.30
N GLU A 42 -0.33 -20.62 10.91
CA GLU A 42 0.78 -21.27 10.17
C GLU A 42 0.31 -22.55 9.47
N GLU A 43 -0.59 -23.30 10.11
CA GLU A 43 -1.21 -24.50 9.55
C GLU A 43 -1.98 -24.23 8.25
N LEU A 44 -2.74 -23.14 8.20
CA LEU A 44 -3.43 -22.71 6.96
C LEU A 44 -2.41 -22.34 5.89
N PHE A 45 -1.37 -21.61 6.26
CA PHE A 45 -0.34 -21.20 5.31
C PHE A 45 0.43 -22.38 4.71
N GLU A 46 0.74 -23.41 5.52
CA GLU A 46 1.33 -24.65 5.05
C GLU A 46 0.35 -25.47 4.18
N ALA A 47 -0.93 -25.53 4.54
CA ALA A 47 -1.94 -26.22 3.76
C ALA A 47 -2.10 -25.62 2.35
N ILE A 48 -2.10 -24.29 2.25
CA ILE A 48 -2.11 -23.59 0.96
C ILE A 48 -0.90 -23.98 0.10
N GLN A 49 0.31 -24.03 0.68
CA GLN A 49 1.51 -24.36 -0.07
C GLN A 49 1.56 -25.82 -0.56
N LYS A 50 0.79 -26.71 0.05
CA LYS A 50 0.64 -28.10 -0.42
C LYS A 50 -0.31 -28.23 -1.63
N ILE A 51 -1.28 -27.33 -1.74
CA ILE A 51 -2.30 -27.35 -2.82
C ILE A 51 -1.85 -26.49 -4.00
N VAL A 52 -1.24 -25.35 -3.72
CA VAL A 52 -0.75 -24.39 -4.72
C VAL A 52 0.77 -24.30 -4.61
N THR A 53 1.47 -24.80 -5.62
CA THR A 53 2.94 -24.78 -5.62
C THR A 53 3.47 -23.35 -5.84
N PRO A 54 4.72 -23.06 -5.43
CA PRO A 54 5.34 -21.76 -5.73
C PRO A 54 5.38 -21.44 -7.23
N GLU A 55 5.58 -22.46 -8.07
CA GLU A 55 5.62 -22.33 -9.53
C GLU A 55 4.22 -21.97 -10.09
N GLU A 56 3.17 -22.58 -9.59
CA GLU A 56 1.78 -22.26 -9.96
C GLU A 56 1.44 -20.80 -9.59
N MET A 57 1.84 -20.36 -8.38
CA MET A 57 1.66 -18.98 -7.94
C MET A 57 2.50 -18.01 -8.78
N GLU A 58 3.75 -18.37 -9.12
CA GLU A 58 4.62 -17.54 -9.98
C GLU A 58 3.99 -17.33 -11.35
N VAL A 59 3.48 -18.37 -11.99
CA VAL A 59 2.77 -18.27 -13.27
C VAL A 59 1.55 -17.37 -13.18
N ALA A 60 0.80 -17.46 -12.08
CA ALA A 60 -0.40 -16.65 -11.88
C ALA A 60 -0.10 -15.15 -11.73
N VAL A 61 1.03 -14.79 -11.12
CA VAL A 61 1.40 -13.38 -10.89
C VAL A 61 2.25 -12.79 -12.02
N PHE A 62 2.88 -13.61 -12.85
CA PHE A 62 3.80 -13.16 -13.89
C PHE A 62 3.05 -12.71 -15.14
N THR A 63 2.58 -11.48 -15.12
CA THR A 63 1.93 -10.80 -16.26
C THR A 63 1.97 -9.29 -16.04
N ASP A 64 2.07 -8.52 -17.11
CA ASP A 64 2.00 -7.06 -17.12
C ASP A 64 0.54 -6.57 -17.07
N ASP A 65 -0.42 -7.39 -17.47
CA ASP A 65 -1.85 -7.07 -17.40
C ASP A 65 -2.43 -7.30 -16.00
N LYS A 66 -2.98 -6.23 -15.42
CA LYS A 66 -3.58 -6.26 -14.08
C LYS A 66 -4.82 -7.16 -14.02
N GLN A 67 -5.69 -7.10 -15.02
CA GLN A 67 -6.95 -7.86 -15.01
C GLN A 67 -6.67 -9.36 -15.10
N THR A 68 -5.78 -9.77 -16.00
CA THR A 68 -5.32 -11.15 -16.13
C THR A 68 -4.73 -11.69 -14.84
N ARG A 69 -3.91 -10.88 -14.15
CA ARG A 69 -3.33 -11.27 -12.86
C ARG A 69 -4.39 -11.45 -11.78
N GLU A 70 -5.34 -10.52 -11.66
CA GLU A 70 -6.43 -10.61 -10.70
C GLU A 70 -7.30 -11.86 -10.97
N GLU A 71 -7.58 -12.17 -12.23
CA GLU A 71 -8.33 -13.36 -12.61
C GLU A 71 -7.58 -14.67 -12.28
N ASN A 72 -6.28 -14.71 -12.53
CA ASN A 72 -5.46 -15.87 -12.18
C ASN A 72 -5.42 -16.10 -10.66
N ILE A 73 -5.26 -15.05 -9.87
CA ILE A 73 -5.29 -15.15 -8.40
C ILE A 73 -6.68 -15.56 -7.92
N ARG A 74 -7.75 -15.06 -8.54
CA ARG A 74 -9.13 -15.49 -8.22
C ARG A 74 -9.33 -16.99 -8.43
N LYS A 75 -8.86 -17.55 -9.55
CA LYS A 75 -8.92 -19.00 -9.81
C LYS A 75 -8.19 -19.82 -8.75
N ILE A 76 -7.02 -19.34 -8.29
CA ILE A 76 -6.30 -19.96 -7.19
C ILE A 76 -7.11 -19.89 -5.89
N THR A 77 -7.73 -18.76 -5.62
CA THR A 77 -8.55 -18.56 -4.40
C THR A 77 -9.76 -19.48 -4.43
N GLU A 78 -10.50 -19.56 -5.54
CA GLU A 78 -11.63 -20.44 -5.73
C GLU A 78 -11.25 -21.93 -5.52
N LYS A 79 -10.12 -22.38 -6.08
CA LYS A 79 -9.57 -23.73 -5.85
C LYS A 79 -9.33 -24.02 -4.37
N LEU A 80 -8.84 -23.02 -3.63
CA LEU A 80 -8.58 -23.15 -2.18
C LEU A 80 -9.87 -23.09 -1.36
N GLU A 81 -10.84 -22.27 -1.75
CA GLU A 81 -12.17 -22.21 -1.14
C GLU A 81 -12.88 -23.57 -1.23
N GLU A 82 -12.82 -24.21 -2.38
CA GLU A 82 -13.35 -25.57 -2.56
C GLU A 82 -12.61 -26.59 -1.68
N ALA A 83 -11.28 -26.49 -1.59
CA ALA A 83 -10.47 -27.41 -0.80
C ALA A 83 -10.67 -27.27 0.71
N PHE A 84 -11.05 -26.08 1.18
CA PHE A 84 -11.25 -25.78 2.62
C PHE A 84 -12.72 -25.52 2.96
N ALA A 85 -13.66 -25.95 2.13
CA ALA A 85 -15.09 -25.70 2.29
C ALA A 85 -15.65 -26.10 3.66
N ASP A 86 -15.08 -27.12 4.30
CA ASP A 86 -15.49 -27.63 5.60
C ASP A 86 -14.90 -26.83 6.80
N ASN A 87 -14.08 -25.82 6.57
CA ASN A 87 -13.38 -25.06 7.62
C ASN A 87 -13.67 -23.56 7.52
N GLU A 88 -14.73 -23.11 8.17
CA GLU A 88 -15.16 -21.70 8.16
C GLU A 88 -14.09 -20.73 8.71
N GLU A 89 -13.30 -21.16 9.72
CA GLU A 89 -12.24 -20.31 10.28
C GLU A 89 -11.14 -20.05 9.26
N TRP A 90 -10.78 -21.07 8.47
CA TRP A 90 -9.76 -20.94 7.41
C TRP A 90 -10.30 -20.11 6.25
N LEU A 91 -11.56 -20.31 5.87
CA LEU A 91 -12.19 -19.51 4.83
C LEU A 91 -12.21 -18.03 5.15
N ALA A 92 -12.51 -17.66 6.41
CA ALA A 92 -12.51 -16.26 6.85
C ALA A 92 -11.13 -15.58 6.71
N LYS A 93 -10.04 -16.34 6.79
CA LYS A 93 -8.66 -15.84 6.72
C LYS A 93 -7.97 -16.12 5.38
N LEU A 94 -8.64 -16.82 4.47
CA LEU A 94 -8.05 -17.32 3.23
C LEU A 94 -7.52 -16.22 2.32
N GLY A 95 -8.26 -15.13 2.15
CA GLY A 95 -7.85 -14.00 1.33
C GLY A 95 -6.52 -13.39 1.79
N GLU A 96 -6.35 -13.19 3.10
CA GLU A 96 -5.09 -12.69 3.67
C GLU A 96 -3.96 -13.73 3.52
N ALA A 97 -4.26 -15.02 3.71
CA ALA A 97 -3.29 -16.08 3.57
C ALA A 97 -2.75 -16.20 2.12
N VAL A 98 -3.65 -16.14 1.13
CA VAL A 98 -3.29 -16.13 -0.29
C VAL A 98 -2.44 -14.89 -0.62
N TYR A 99 -2.82 -13.71 -0.12
CA TYR A 99 -2.05 -12.49 -0.30
C TYR A 99 -0.63 -12.59 0.28
N GLN A 100 -0.48 -13.14 1.48
CA GLN A 100 0.83 -13.36 2.10
C GLN A 100 1.68 -14.37 1.30
N TYR A 101 1.05 -15.41 0.78
CA TYR A 101 1.74 -16.39 -0.06
C TYR A 101 2.20 -15.78 -1.39
N GLN A 102 1.32 -15.05 -2.08
CA GLN A 102 1.65 -14.28 -3.27
C GLN A 102 2.85 -13.35 -3.00
N LYS A 103 2.81 -12.61 -1.90
CA LYS A 103 3.87 -11.68 -1.50
C LYS A 103 5.21 -12.41 -1.28
N LYS A 104 5.19 -13.59 -0.67
CA LYS A 104 6.39 -14.43 -0.45
C LYS A 104 6.99 -14.90 -1.78
N VAL A 105 6.15 -15.37 -2.72
CA VAL A 105 6.60 -15.82 -4.04
C VAL A 105 7.16 -14.66 -4.86
N VAL A 106 6.44 -13.54 -4.96
CA VAL A 106 6.91 -12.34 -5.68
C VAL A 106 8.22 -11.81 -5.12
N ARG A 107 8.37 -11.82 -3.79
CA ARG A 107 9.62 -11.39 -3.15
C ARG A 107 10.79 -12.31 -3.51
N LYS A 108 10.56 -13.63 -3.59
CA LYS A 108 11.56 -14.60 -4.07
C LYS A 108 11.95 -14.32 -5.51
N MET A 109 10.97 -14.13 -6.41
CA MET A 109 11.21 -13.80 -7.82
C MET A 109 12.13 -12.58 -7.96
N ILE A 110 11.86 -11.51 -7.22
CA ILE A 110 12.65 -10.27 -7.30
C ILE A 110 14.05 -10.48 -6.73
N LEU A 111 14.18 -11.09 -5.55
CA LEU A 111 15.45 -11.14 -4.82
C LEU A 111 16.39 -12.26 -5.30
N LYS A 112 15.85 -13.39 -5.76
CA LYS A 112 16.64 -14.56 -6.15
C LYS A 112 16.71 -14.72 -7.67
N ASP A 113 15.58 -14.56 -8.34
CA ASP A 113 15.47 -14.84 -9.78
C ASP A 113 15.64 -13.58 -10.61
N HIS A 114 15.75 -12.41 -9.95
CA HIS A 114 15.88 -11.07 -10.58
C HIS A 114 14.77 -10.79 -11.61
N LYS A 115 13.56 -11.34 -11.37
CA LYS A 115 12.38 -11.18 -12.21
C LYS A 115 11.35 -10.32 -11.51
N ARG A 116 10.81 -9.33 -12.21
CA ARG A 116 9.66 -8.56 -11.76
C ARG A 116 8.37 -9.21 -12.29
N PRO A 117 7.26 -9.17 -11.51
CA PRO A 117 6.00 -9.78 -11.93
C PRO A 117 5.45 -9.28 -13.26
N ASP A 118 5.76 -8.05 -13.63
CA ASP A 118 5.35 -7.42 -14.88
C ASP A 118 6.37 -7.58 -16.03
N GLY A 119 7.35 -8.44 -15.87
CA GLY A 119 8.34 -8.77 -16.90
C GLY A 119 9.41 -7.71 -17.17
N ARG A 120 9.39 -6.58 -16.44
CA ARG A 120 10.41 -5.54 -16.57
C ARG A 120 11.73 -5.97 -15.93
N GLU A 121 12.82 -5.40 -16.42
CA GLU A 121 14.13 -5.48 -15.77
C GLU A 121 14.09 -4.80 -14.39
N ILE A 122 15.01 -5.18 -13.48
CA ILE A 122 15.03 -4.68 -12.09
C ILE A 122 15.09 -3.14 -12.04
N GLU A 123 15.90 -2.52 -12.88
CA GLU A 123 16.08 -1.06 -12.92
C GLU A 123 15.16 -0.34 -13.91
N GLN A 124 14.42 -1.10 -14.72
CA GLN A 124 13.54 -0.52 -15.75
C GLN A 124 12.35 0.18 -15.10
N ILE A 125 12.16 1.45 -15.41
CA ILE A 125 10.94 2.20 -15.03
C ILE A 125 9.82 1.97 -16.06
N ARG A 126 8.57 2.18 -15.63
CA ARG A 126 7.42 2.14 -16.55
C ARG A 126 7.51 3.29 -17.54
N PRO A 127 6.97 3.11 -18.77
CA PRO A 127 6.85 4.22 -19.71
C PRO A 127 6.14 5.42 -19.08
N LEU A 128 6.73 6.60 -19.26
CA LEU A 128 6.20 7.86 -18.76
C LEU A 128 5.79 8.73 -19.94
N ALA A 129 4.63 9.39 -19.82
CA ALA A 129 4.19 10.42 -20.74
C ALA A 129 3.53 11.56 -19.97
N ALA A 130 3.66 12.78 -20.48
CA ALA A 130 3.00 13.95 -19.92
C ALA A 130 2.44 14.80 -21.06
N GLU A 131 1.21 15.22 -20.91
CA GLU A 131 0.50 16.10 -21.83
C GLU A 131 -0.09 17.27 -21.04
N VAL A 132 -0.12 18.43 -21.65
CA VAL A 132 -0.67 19.65 -21.05
C VAL A 132 -1.75 20.24 -21.95
N ASP A 133 -2.55 21.16 -21.40
CA ASP A 133 -3.57 21.90 -22.14
C ASP A 133 -4.65 21.02 -22.79
N LEU A 134 -5.12 20.01 -22.03
CA LEU A 134 -6.12 19.04 -22.49
C LEU A 134 -7.55 19.58 -22.46
N ILE A 135 -7.86 20.42 -21.48
CA ILE A 135 -9.21 20.94 -21.23
C ILE A 135 -9.21 22.45 -21.49
N PRO A 136 -9.92 22.94 -22.53
CA PRO A 136 -9.75 24.30 -22.99
C PRO A 136 -10.39 25.39 -22.12
N ARG A 137 -11.24 25.04 -21.15
CA ARG A 137 -11.98 26.03 -20.33
C ARG A 137 -11.49 26.15 -18.89
N VAL A 138 -10.42 25.47 -18.54
CA VAL A 138 -9.79 25.54 -17.21
C VAL A 138 -8.55 26.41 -17.27
N HIS A 139 -8.05 26.87 -16.12
CA HIS A 139 -6.84 27.70 -16.07
C HIS A 139 -5.56 26.91 -16.35
N GLY A 140 -5.59 25.61 -16.17
CA GLY A 140 -4.54 24.67 -16.57
C GLY A 140 -5.02 23.24 -16.45
N SER A 141 -4.53 22.38 -17.31
CA SER A 141 -4.79 20.94 -17.26
C SER A 141 -3.57 20.17 -17.73
N ALA A 142 -3.35 19.03 -17.11
CA ALA A 142 -2.27 18.10 -17.48
C ALA A 142 -2.70 16.65 -17.28
N MET A 143 -2.21 15.78 -18.14
CA MET A 143 -2.30 14.33 -17.98
C MET A 143 -0.90 13.79 -17.77
N PHE A 144 -0.73 13.00 -16.71
CA PHE A 144 0.50 12.24 -16.50
C PHE A 144 0.19 10.75 -16.57
N THR A 145 0.90 10.04 -17.41
CA THR A 145 0.74 8.60 -17.62
C THR A 145 1.99 7.86 -17.17
N ARG A 146 1.80 6.85 -16.35
CA ARG A 146 2.85 5.91 -15.94
C ARG A 146 2.38 4.48 -16.18
N GLY A 147 2.79 3.89 -17.28
CA GLY A 147 2.30 2.60 -17.74
C GLY A 147 0.78 2.63 -17.95
N GLN A 148 0.04 1.88 -17.17
CA GLN A 148 -1.43 1.79 -17.22
C GLN A 148 -2.14 2.79 -16.31
N THR A 149 -1.41 3.55 -15.51
CA THR A 149 -1.98 4.53 -14.57
C THR A 149 -1.93 5.93 -15.17
N GLN A 150 -3.06 6.62 -15.14
CA GLN A 150 -3.17 8.02 -15.59
C GLN A 150 -3.71 8.91 -14.48
N ILE A 151 -3.18 10.11 -14.39
CA ILE A 151 -3.64 11.15 -13.47
C ILE A 151 -3.92 12.41 -14.28
N CYS A 152 -5.16 12.89 -14.21
CA CYS A 152 -5.55 14.18 -14.77
C CYS A 152 -5.50 15.25 -13.67
N THR A 153 -4.69 16.27 -13.87
CA THR A 153 -4.60 17.41 -12.97
C THR A 153 -5.30 18.60 -13.59
N ILE A 154 -6.18 19.24 -12.84
CA ILE A 154 -6.89 20.46 -13.23
C ILE A 154 -6.49 21.57 -12.27
N THR A 155 -6.06 22.71 -12.80
CA THR A 155 -5.63 23.86 -12.02
C THR A 155 -6.63 24.99 -12.13
N THR A 156 -6.99 25.57 -10.99
CA THR A 156 -7.78 26.79 -10.90
C THR A 156 -6.92 27.89 -10.29
N LEU A 157 -6.84 29.04 -10.96
CA LEU A 157 -6.22 30.26 -10.46
C LEU A 157 -7.32 31.21 -9.98
N ALA A 158 -7.13 31.83 -8.83
CA ALA A 158 -8.07 32.73 -8.23
C ALA A 158 -7.36 33.88 -7.50
N PRO A 159 -8.01 35.03 -7.27
CA PRO A 159 -7.48 36.08 -6.43
C PRO A 159 -7.36 35.65 -4.97
N LEU A 160 -6.55 36.34 -4.19
CA LEU A 160 -6.30 36.01 -2.77
C LEU A 160 -7.57 36.04 -1.91
N SER A 161 -8.60 36.79 -2.31
CA SER A 161 -9.93 36.80 -1.65
C SER A 161 -10.61 35.41 -1.64
N GLU A 162 -10.27 34.53 -2.58
CA GLU A 162 -10.82 33.18 -2.73
C GLU A 162 -10.00 32.11 -1.98
N ALA A 163 -8.99 32.53 -1.21
CA ALA A 163 -8.23 31.59 -0.37
C ALA A 163 -9.15 30.88 0.63
N GLN A 164 -8.93 29.59 0.84
CA GLN A 164 -9.70 28.83 1.81
C GLN A 164 -9.52 29.42 3.21
N LYS A 165 -10.61 29.80 3.86
CA LYS A 165 -10.59 30.20 5.26
C LYS A 165 -10.47 28.95 6.15
N VAL A 166 -9.57 29.01 7.10
CA VAL A 166 -9.41 27.98 8.13
C VAL A 166 -10.01 28.51 9.41
N ASP A 167 -11.11 27.89 9.85
CA ASP A 167 -11.81 28.23 11.09
C ASP A 167 -11.73 27.01 12.01
N GLY A 168 -10.67 26.93 12.79
CA GLY A 168 -10.37 25.85 13.71
C GLY A 168 -9.99 26.36 15.09
N LEU A 169 -9.68 25.43 16.00
CA LEU A 169 -9.22 25.75 17.36
C LEU A 169 -7.76 26.24 17.40
N ASP A 170 -7.02 26.05 16.32
CA ASP A 170 -5.66 26.51 16.17
C ASP A 170 -5.63 27.82 15.37
N GLU A 171 -5.14 28.89 15.98
CA GLU A 171 -5.09 30.23 15.39
C GLU A 171 -3.86 30.46 14.51
N ALA A 172 -2.96 29.47 14.37
CA ALA A 172 -1.70 29.62 13.66
C ALA A 172 -1.85 29.89 12.16
N GLU A 173 -2.88 29.30 11.52
CA GLU A 173 -3.19 29.51 10.11
C GLU A 173 -4.65 29.92 9.92
N THR A 174 -4.89 31.14 9.45
CA THR A 174 -6.23 31.66 9.17
C THR A 174 -6.71 31.44 7.73
N SER A 175 -5.81 31.11 6.81
CA SER A 175 -6.14 30.85 5.41
C SER A 175 -5.14 29.97 4.70
N LYS A 176 -5.60 29.17 3.73
CA LYS A 176 -4.75 28.41 2.81
C LYS A 176 -4.89 28.96 1.40
N ARG A 177 -3.78 29.42 0.83
CA ARG A 177 -3.72 29.96 -0.53
C ARG A 177 -3.43 28.89 -1.60
N TYR A 178 -2.80 27.79 -1.22
CA TYR A 178 -2.48 26.67 -2.10
C TYR A 178 -3.12 25.39 -1.59
N MET A 179 -3.81 24.69 -2.48
CA MET A 179 -4.42 23.39 -2.20
C MET A 179 -4.07 22.43 -3.33
N HIS A 180 -3.61 21.25 -2.97
CA HIS A 180 -3.40 20.15 -3.88
C HIS A 180 -4.22 18.96 -3.38
N HIS A 181 -5.36 18.74 -4.03
CA HIS A 181 -6.22 17.61 -3.73
C HIS A 181 -5.85 16.42 -4.60
N TYR A 182 -5.72 15.27 -3.99
CA TYR A 182 -5.49 14.00 -4.66
C TYR A 182 -6.67 13.09 -4.35
N ASN A 183 -7.55 12.93 -5.32
CA ASN A 183 -8.83 12.25 -5.16
C ASN A 183 -8.85 10.95 -5.99
N PHE A 184 -9.41 9.87 -5.42
CA PHE A 184 -9.60 8.59 -6.08
C PHE A 184 -11.09 8.24 -6.12
#